data_18fe8bf0dc3e47371d7dbe7b90463cb0
#
_entry.id   18fe8bf0dc3e47371d7dbe7b90463cb0
#
_cell.length_a   1.000
_cell.length_b   1.000
_cell.length_c   1.000
_cell.angle_alpha   90.00
_cell.angle_beta   90.00
_cell.angle_gamma   90.00
#
_symmetry.space_group_name_H-M   'P 1'
#
loop_
_entity.id
_entity.type
_entity.pdbx_description
1 polymer ?
#
loop_
_entity_poly.entity_id
_entity_poly.type
_entity_poly.pdbx_seq_one_letter_code
_entity_poly.pdbx_strand_id
1 'polypeptide(L)'
;MSADVALIAGTGALPGLLAAARPGMLICELHGFACAVAGAEPLVFRIERLVPFLDTLVERGITQVCFAGAIRRPRLEPELFDMRTASLVPRLLPAFQAGDDASLRAVIGLFEEWGLEVVGADQIAPALVPGAGLLAGAPSEADTRDAARAAEIVAALGAADVGQGAVVAQGLCLAVESLPGTDAMLAFAGAHRAILPEPAGARGVFYKAPKPGQDRRVDLPAIGPQTVANAAAAGLAGIAFEAGGILLLDREETIKAAENAGVFLWAREA
;
A
#
# COMPACT_ATOMS: atom_id res chain seq x y z
N MET A 1 25.80 -0.79 -16.92
CA MET A 1 25.99 -0.91 -15.46
C MET A 1 25.06 -2.03 -15.02
N SER A 2 25.53 -3.00 -14.25
CA SER A 2 24.72 -4.06 -13.68
C SER A 2 23.70 -3.41 -12.73
N ALA A 3 22.43 -3.84 -12.75
CA ALA A 3 21.42 -3.42 -11.78
C ALA A 3 21.88 -3.92 -10.40
N ASP A 4 21.80 -3.06 -9.39
CA ASP A 4 22.06 -3.41 -7.98
C ASP A 4 20.77 -3.64 -7.20
N VAL A 5 19.61 -3.22 -7.75
CA VAL A 5 18.27 -3.36 -7.19
C VAL A 5 17.38 -4.17 -8.11
N ALA A 6 16.65 -5.13 -7.54
CA ALA A 6 15.54 -5.80 -8.20
C ALA A 6 14.19 -5.24 -7.68
N LEU A 7 13.27 -4.95 -8.58
CA LEU A 7 11.89 -4.57 -8.29
C LEU A 7 10.99 -5.78 -8.52
N ILE A 8 10.46 -6.36 -7.45
CA ILE A 8 9.42 -7.39 -7.53
C ILE A 8 8.09 -6.67 -7.78
N ALA A 9 7.69 -6.65 -9.04
CA ALA A 9 6.60 -5.82 -9.54
C ALA A 9 5.28 -6.60 -9.62
N GLY A 10 4.27 -6.12 -8.90
CA GLY A 10 2.88 -6.53 -9.01
C GLY A 10 2.06 -5.60 -9.90
N THR A 11 0.75 -5.61 -9.70
CA THR A 11 -0.19 -4.75 -10.43
C THR A 11 -0.33 -3.37 -9.79
N GLY A 12 -0.89 -2.39 -10.53
CA GLY A 12 -1.10 -1.03 -10.07
C GLY A 12 -0.02 -0.05 -10.54
N ALA A 13 -0.14 1.22 -10.16
CA ALA A 13 0.72 2.30 -10.65
C ALA A 13 2.12 2.34 -9.98
N LEU A 14 2.22 1.88 -8.73
CA LEU A 14 3.45 2.00 -7.94
C LEU A 14 4.70 1.41 -8.60
N PRO A 15 4.68 0.19 -9.21
CA PRO A 15 5.87 -0.35 -9.88
C PRO A 15 6.41 0.57 -10.97
N GLY A 16 5.53 1.15 -11.78
CA GLY A 16 5.90 2.10 -12.85
C GLY A 16 6.52 3.38 -12.29
N LEU A 17 5.96 3.93 -11.21
CA LEU A 17 6.50 5.12 -10.54
C LEU A 17 7.90 4.88 -9.97
N LEU A 18 8.13 3.73 -9.34
CA LEU A 18 9.45 3.37 -8.80
C LEU A 18 10.46 3.14 -9.93
N ALA A 19 10.08 2.45 -11.00
CA ALA A 19 10.95 2.23 -12.16
C ALA A 19 11.35 3.55 -12.84
N ALA A 20 10.44 4.52 -12.88
CA ALA A 20 10.73 5.86 -13.40
C ALA A 20 11.64 6.66 -12.45
N ALA A 21 11.45 6.55 -11.13
CA ALA A 21 12.26 7.23 -10.12
C ALA A 21 13.70 6.70 -10.04
N ARG A 22 13.89 5.39 -10.25
CA ARG A 22 15.22 4.74 -10.29
C ARG A 22 15.38 3.90 -11.55
N PRO A 23 15.80 4.49 -12.68
CA PRO A 23 16.06 3.76 -13.91
C PRO A 23 17.17 2.70 -13.76
N GLY A 24 17.04 1.59 -14.47
CA GLY A 24 18.04 0.53 -14.49
C GLY A 24 17.86 -0.56 -13.43
N MET A 25 16.77 -0.54 -12.65
CA MET A 25 16.42 -1.67 -11.79
C MET A 25 16.10 -2.92 -12.62
N LEU A 26 16.40 -4.10 -12.10
CA LEU A 26 15.95 -5.37 -12.65
C LEU A 26 14.46 -5.55 -12.30
N ILE A 27 13.60 -5.48 -13.31
CA ILE A 27 12.16 -5.74 -13.10
C ILE A 27 11.93 -7.25 -13.04
N CYS A 28 11.29 -7.72 -11.96
CA CYS A 28 10.94 -9.11 -11.74
C CYS A 28 9.43 -9.25 -11.63
N GLU A 29 8.87 -10.25 -12.29
CA GLU A 29 7.42 -10.49 -12.34
C GLU A 29 7.10 -11.89 -11.82
N LEU A 30 6.16 -11.99 -10.88
CA LEU A 30 5.64 -13.29 -10.49
C LEU A 30 4.74 -13.84 -11.59
N HIS A 31 5.00 -15.05 -12.03
CA HIS A 31 4.20 -15.73 -13.07
C HIS A 31 2.69 -15.65 -12.77
N GLY A 32 1.93 -15.20 -13.75
CA GLY A 32 0.48 -14.98 -13.62
C GLY A 32 0.07 -13.61 -13.06
N PHE A 33 1.03 -12.72 -12.74
CA PHE A 33 0.77 -11.37 -12.23
C PHE A 33 1.51 -10.34 -13.08
N ALA A 34 1.00 -10.07 -14.27
CA ALA A 34 1.63 -9.14 -15.19
C ALA A 34 1.89 -7.77 -14.55
N CYS A 35 3.15 -7.35 -14.54
CA CYS A 35 3.54 -6.08 -13.97
C CYS A 35 3.17 -4.91 -14.90
N ALA A 36 2.87 -3.75 -14.30
CA ALA A 36 2.47 -2.54 -15.01
C ALA A 36 3.66 -1.60 -15.34
N VAL A 37 4.86 -2.16 -15.59
CA VAL A 37 6.03 -1.35 -15.96
C VAL A 37 6.17 -1.28 -17.46
N ALA A 38 5.83 -0.12 -18.03
CA ALA A 38 5.85 0.07 -19.47
C ALA A 38 7.26 -0.11 -20.08
N GLY A 39 7.36 -0.88 -21.16
CA GLY A 39 8.62 -1.09 -21.88
C GLY A 39 9.64 -1.99 -21.17
N ALA A 40 9.29 -2.58 -20.03
CA ALA A 40 10.18 -3.53 -19.36
C ALA A 40 10.06 -4.94 -19.96
N GLU A 41 11.19 -5.63 -20.01
CA GLU A 41 11.25 -7.08 -20.22
C GLU A 41 11.53 -7.74 -18.85
N PRO A 42 10.50 -8.16 -18.10
CA PRO A 42 10.68 -8.62 -16.74
C PRO A 42 11.34 -10.00 -16.69
N LEU A 43 12.15 -10.23 -15.66
CA LEU A 43 12.56 -11.57 -15.27
C LEU A 43 11.35 -12.26 -14.61
N VAL A 44 10.72 -13.18 -15.33
CA VAL A 44 9.56 -13.90 -14.80
C VAL A 44 10.02 -15.03 -13.90
N PHE A 45 9.43 -15.13 -12.71
CA PHE A 45 9.73 -16.20 -11.75
C PHE A 45 8.44 -16.85 -11.21
N ARG A 46 8.58 -18.03 -10.62
CA ARG A 46 7.50 -18.76 -9.94
C ARG A 46 7.83 -18.97 -8.46
N ILE A 47 6.83 -18.96 -7.60
CA ILE A 47 7.02 -19.27 -6.18
C ILE A 47 7.53 -20.70 -5.99
N GLU A 48 7.08 -21.65 -6.79
CA GLU A 48 7.53 -23.03 -6.76
C GLU A 48 9.02 -23.20 -7.10
N ARG A 49 9.63 -22.16 -7.67
CA ARG A 49 11.04 -22.09 -8.06
C ARG A 49 11.75 -20.91 -7.40
N LEU A 50 11.37 -20.58 -6.16
CA LEU A 50 11.85 -19.39 -5.47
C LEU A 50 13.35 -19.44 -5.19
N VAL A 51 13.90 -20.59 -4.78
CA VAL A 51 15.33 -20.71 -4.52
C VAL A 51 16.18 -20.48 -5.77
N PRO A 52 15.91 -21.11 -6.93
CA PRO A 52 16.60 -20.76 -8.18
C PRO A 52 16.48 -19.30 -8.59
N PHE A 53 15.34 -18.66 -8.30
CA PHE A 53 15.17 -17.22 -8.55
C PHE A 53 16.07 -16.37 -7.65
N LEU A 54 16.14 -16.66 -6.35
CA LEU A 54 17.01 -15.97 -5.41
C LEU A 54 18.49 -16.13 -5.81
N ASP A 55 18.91 -17.35 -6.16
CA ASP A 55 20.28 -17.60 -6.70
C ASP A 55 20.54 -16.73 -7.95
N THR A 56 19.58 -16.65 -8.87
CA THR A 56 19.70 -15.81 -10.07
C THR A 56 19.88 -14.33 -9.75
N LEU A 57 19.19 -13.80 -8.72
CA LEU A 57 19.37 -12.43 -8.29
C LEU A 57 20.80 -12.18 -7.78
N VAL A 58 21.29 -13.06 -6.92
CA VAL A 58 22.64 -12.97 -6.36
C VAL A 58 23.72 -13.10 -7.46
N GLU A 59 23.58 -14.06 -8.38
CA GLU A 59 24.49 -14.23 -9.52
C GLU A 59 24.54 -13.03 -10.45
N ARG A 60 23.44 -12.26 -10.56
CA ARG A 60 23.36 -11.01 -11.33
C ARG A 60 23.96 -9.82 -10.58
N GLY A 61 24.40 -9.99 -9.34
CA GLY A 61 24.97 -8.92 -8.52
C GLY A 61 23.92 -8.02 -7.88
N ILE A 62 22.67 -8.47 -7.79
CA ILE A 62 21.62 -7.75 -7.04
C ILE A 62 21.96 -7.82 -5.56
N THR A 63 21.86 -6.70 -4.88
CA THR A 63 22.09 -6.55 -3.44
C THR A 63 20.85 -6.05 -2.70
N GLN A 64 19.95 -5.38 -3.41
CA GLN A 64 18.73 -4.82 -2.83
C GLN A 64 17.49 -5.30 -3.59
N VAL A 65 16.39 -5.47 -2.87
CA VAL A 65 15.09 -5.87 -3.43
C VAL A 65 13.99 -4.96 -2.91
N CYS A 66 13.18 -4.41 -3.81
CA CYS A 66 11.99 -3.65 -3.47
C CYS A 66 10.74 -4.39 -3.95
N PHE A 67 9.73 -4.48 -3.09
CA PHE A 67 8.42 -5.03 -3.44
C PHE A 67 7.45 -3.89 -3.72
N ALA A 68 6.74 -3.93 -4.84
CA ALA A 68 5.77 -2.90 -5.18
C ALA A 68 4.61 -3.42 -6.01
N GLY A 69 3.42 -2.90 -5.72
CA GLY A 69 2.19 -3.30 -6.39
C GLY A 69 1.50 -4.50 -5.74
N ALA A 70 0.25 -4.73 -6.12
CA ALA A 70 -0.55 -5.78 -5.53
C ALA A 70 -0.26 -7.15 -6.18
N ILE A 71 -0.03 -8.15 -5.36
CA ILE A 71 0.06 -9.56 -5.75
C ILE A 71 -0.95 -10.31 -4.87
N ARG A 72 -1.95 -10.92 -5.51
CA ARG A 72 -2.87 -11.82 -4.81
C ARG A 72 -2.14 -13.12 -4.47
N ARG A 73 -2.63 -13.85 -3.46
CA ARG A 73 -2.07 -15.17 -3.14
C ARG A 73 -2.10 -16.06 -4.39
N PRO A 74 -0.93 -16.50 -4.90
CA PRO A 74 -0.89 -17.38 -6.05
C PRO A 74 -1.40 -18.77 -5.67
N ARG A 75 -1.98 -19.46 -6.65
CA ARG A 75 -2.26 -20.88 -6.53
C ARG A 75 -0.94 -21.63 -6.73
N LEU A 76 -0.54 -22.40 -5.73
CA LEU A 76 0.65 -23.22 -5.81
C LEU A 76 0.37 -24.48 -6.61
N GLU A 77 1.33 -24.87 -7.46
CA GLU A 77 1.31 -26.08 -8.26
C GLU A 77 2.38 -27.06 -7.71
N PRO A 78 1.98 -28.06 -6.87
CA PRO A 78 2.94 -28.91 -6.16
C PRO A 78 3.95 -29.64 -7.06
N GLU A 79 3.55 -29.97 -8.28
CA GLU A 79 4.38 -30.65 -9.29
C GLU A 79 5.51 -29.78 -9.86
N LEU A 80 5.44 -28.47 -9.69
CA LEU A 80 6.44 -27.53 -10.20
C LEU A 80 7.55 -27.21 -9.19
N PHE A 81 7.41 -27.67 -7.95
CA PHE A 81 8.43 -27.39 -6.93
C PHE A 81 9.76 -28.05 -7.25
N ASP A 82 10.84 -27.27 -7.24
CA ASP A 82 12.17 -27.83 -7.13
C ASP A 82 12.46 -28.29 -5.69
N MET A 83 13.41 -29.21 -5.52
CA MET A 83 13.70 -29.81 -4.21
C MET A 83 14.13 -28.80 -3.15
N ARG A 84 14.89 -27.76 -3.53
CA ARG A 84 15.38 -26.73 -2.58
C ARG A 84 14.24 -25.83 -2.14
N THR A 85 13.38 -25.37 -3.05
CA THR A 85 12.18 -24.60 -2.72
C THR A 85 11.19 -25.43 -1.91
N ALA A 86 10.97 -26.70 -2.26
CA ALA A 86 10.10 -27.60 -1.51
C ALA A 86 10.54 -27.76 -0.05
N SER A 87 11.85 -27.77 0.23
CA SER A 87 12.39 -27.86 1.59
C SER A 87 12.06 -26.64 2.48
N LEU A 88 11.72 -25.51 1.90
CA LEU A 88 11.31 -24.29 2.62
C LEU A 88 9.82 -24.28 2.99
N VAL A 89 8.98 -25.06 2.30
CA VAL A 89 7.53 -25.08 2.50
C VAL A 89 7.12 -25.33 3.96
N PRO A 90 7.68 -26.31 4.68
CA PRO A 90 7.32 -26.54 6.08
C PRO A 90 7.59 -25.34 7.00
N ARG A 91 8.57 -24.52 6.68
CA ARG A 91 8.91 -23.30 7.43
C ARG A 91 7.98 -22.12 7.08
N LEU A 92 7.58 -21.99 5.81
CA LEU A 92 6.75 -20.89 5.34
C LEU A 92 5.26 -21.12 5.60
N LEU A 93 4.82 -22.37 5.60
CA LEU A 93 3.40 -22.72 5.71
C LEU A 93 2.71 -22.14 6.96
N PRO A 94 3.30 -22.18 8.18
CA PRO A 94 2.70 -21.58 9.37
C PRO A 94 2.50 -20.07 9.23
N ALA A 95 3.47 -19.35 8.62
CA ALA A 95 3.37 -17.92 8.39
C ALA A 95 2.23 -17.59 7.41
N PHE A 96 2.07 -18.37 6.35
CA PHE A 96 0.97 -18.21 5.39
C PHE A 96 -0.41 -18.48 5.98
N GLN A 97 -0.49 -19.26 7.06
CA GLN A 97 -1.74 -19.52 7.78
C GLN A 97 -2.03 -18.46 8.85
N ALA A 98 -1.02 -17.73 9.32
CA ALA A 98 -1.14 -16.75 10.40
C ALA A 98 -1.63 -15.36 9.94
N GLY A 99 -1.69 -15.10 8.64
CA GLY A 99 -2.15 -13.83 8.08
C GLY A 99 -1.19 -13.24 7.05
N ASP A 100 -1.57 -12.10 6.46
CA ASP A 100 -0.82 -11.51 5.37
C ASP A 100 0.49 -10.87 5.85
N ASP A 101 0.48 -10.19 7.00
CA ASP A 101 1.67 -9.57 7.59
C ASP A 101 2.73 -10.62 8.00
N ALA A 102 2.32 -11.75 8.60
CA ALA A 102 3.22 -12.86 8.91
C ALA A 102 3.81 -13.49 7.63
N SER A 103 2.99 -13.61 6.57
CA SER A 103 3.43 -14.10 5.27
C SER A 103 4.50 -13.19 4.66
N LEU A 104 4.27 -11.88 4.66
CA LEU A 104 5.22 -10.90 4.13
C LEU A 104 6.54 -10.92 4.90
N ARG A 105 6.51 -10.94 6.24
CA ARG A 105 7.73 -11.06 7.07
C ARG A 105 8.51 -12.34 6.78
N ALA A 106 7.83 -13.46 6.57
CA ALA A 106 8.51 -14.72 6.24
C ALA A 106 9.20 -14.65 4.86
N VAL A 107 8.56 -14.00 3.89
CA VAL A 107 9.16 -13.77 2.56
C VAL A 107 10.35 -12.82 2.67
N ILE A 108 10.23 -11.71 3.38
CA ILE A 108 11.34 -10.76 3.62
C ILE A 108 12.55 -11.50 4.22
N GLY A 109 12.34 -12.24 5.32
CA GLY A 109 13.39 -12.98 5.98
C GLY A 109 14.09 -13.99 5.06
N LEU A 110 13.36 -14.57 4.11
CA LEU A 110 13.94 -15.44 3.11
C LEU A 110 14.88 -14.69 2.15
N PHE A 111 14.50 -13.52 1.64
CA PHE A 111 15.37 -12.70 0.80
C PHE A 111 16.62 -12.26 1.57
N GLU A 112 16.46 -11.84 2.81
CA GLU A 112 17.57 -11.43 3.69
C GLU A 112 18.56 -12.56 3.97
N GLU A 113 18.09 -13.83 4.09
CA GLU A 113 18.94 -15.01 4.23
C GLU A 113 19.81 -15.27 2.99
N TRP A 114 19.40 -14.82 1.81
CA TRP A 114 20.20 -14.83 0.57
C TRP A 114 21.14 -13.63 0.44
N GLY A 115 21.21 -12.77 1.46
CA GLY A 115 22.03 -11.56 1.45
C GLY A 115 21.45 -10.42 0.63
N LEU A 116 20.13 -10.47 0.34
CA LEU A 116 19.38 -9.44 -0.38
C LEU A 116 18.71 -8.51 0.64
N GLU A 117 19.14 -7.26 0.71
CA GLU A 117 18.52 -6.24 1.55
C GLU A 117 17.15 -5.86 1.01
N VAL A 118 16.09 -6.00 1.83
CA VAL A 118 14.76 -5.53 1.43
C VAL A 118 14.63 -4.05 1.76
N VAL A 119 14.39 -3.25 0.72
CA VAL A 119 14.26 -1.77 0.80
C VAL A 119 12.82 -1.33 0.49
N GLY A 120 12.38 -0.27 1.15
CA GLY A 120 11.05 0.28 0.96
C GLY A 120 10.92 1.16 -0.30
N ALA A 121 9.68 1.35 -0.75
CA ALA A 121 9.36 2.29 -1.82
C ALA A 121 9.78 3.73 -1.49
N ASP A 122 9.75 4.11 -0.22
CA ASP A 122 10.21 5.38 0.33
C ASP A 122 11.71 5.61 0.13
N GLN A 123 12.53 4.55 0.20
CA GLN A 123 13.98 4.61 -0.05
C GLN A 123 14.28 4.73 -1.55
N ILE A 124 13.48 4.12 -2.42
CA ILE A 124 13.61 4.23 -3.88
C ILE A 124 13.11 5.59 -4.37
N ALA A 125 11.97 6.05 -3.87
CA ALA A 125 11.31 7.28 -4.30
C ALA A 125 10.77 8.08 -3.09
N PRO A 126 11.64 8.76 -2.32
CA PRO A 126 11.24 9.50 -1.11
C PRO A 126 10.15 10.55 -1.36
N ALA A 127 10.08 11.08 -2.58
CA ALA A 127 9.07 12.07 -2.97
C ALA A 127 7.62 11.52 -2.93
N LEU A 128 7.45 10.19 -2.93
CA LEU A 128 6.12 9.56 -2.78
C LEU A 128 5.60 9.58 -1.35
N VAL A 129 6.45 9.86 -0.35
CA VAL A 129 6.06 9.84 1.07
C VAL A 129 6.00 11.27 1.61
N PRO A 130 4.80 11.86 1.75
CA PRO A 130 4.67 13.23 2.24
C PRO A 130 5.05 13.35 3.71
N GLY A 131 5.83 14.39 4.04
CA GLY A 131 5.99 14.87 5.41
C GLY A 131 4.71 15.57 5.90
N ALA A 132 4.69 15.93 7.20
CA ALA A 132 3.55 16.61 7.81
C ALA A 132 3.23 17.95 7.13
N GLY A 133 1.94 18.22 6.94
CA GLY A 133 1.46 19.48 6.37
C GLY A 133 0.20 19.32 5.52
N LEU A 134 -0.33 20.46 5.10
CA LEU A 134 -1.44 20.51 4.15
C LEU A 134 -0.89 20.45 2.72
N LEU A 135 -1.47 19.58 1.91
CA LEU A 135 -1.11 19.40 0.51
C LEU A 135 -2.15 20.06 -0.42
N ALA A 136 -3.41 20.10 -0.01
CA ALA A 136 -4.49 20.79 -0.70
C ALA A 136 -5.57 21.21 0.30
N GLY A 137 -6.21 22.34 0.07
CA GLY A 137 -7.31 22.83 0.89
C GLY A 137 -6.93 23.04 2.37
N ALA A 138 -7.93 23.13 3.24
CA ALA A 138 -7.74 23.22 4.69
C ALA A 138 -8.90 22.55 5.42
N PRO A 139 -8.65 21.76 6.48
CA PRO A 139 -9.69 21.22 7.33
C PRO A 139 -10.31 22.31 8.22
N SER A 140 -11.60 22.22 8.47
CA SER A 140 -12.27 22.98 9.52
C SER A 140 -11.95 22.38 10.90
N GLU A 141 -12.37 23.07 11.98
CA GLU A 141 -12.26 22.52 13.33
C GLU A 141 -13.05 21.20 13.48
N ALA A 142 -14.20 21.08 12.83
CA ALA A 142 -15.00 19.86 12.83
C ALA A 142 -14.27 18.72 12.12
N ASP A 143 -13.68 19.01 10.94
CA ASP A 143 -12.89 18.02 10.19
C ASP A 143 -11.65 17.57 10.98
N THR A 144 -11.02 18.49 11.72
CA THR A 144 -9.88 18.18 12.60
C THR A 144 -10.27 17.20 13.71
N ARG A 145 -11.45 17.40 14.33
CA ARG A 145 -11.98 16.46 15.33
C ARG A 145 -12.33 15.10 14.72
N ASP A 146 -12.97 15.11 13.55
CA ASP A 146 -13.33 13.89 12.83
C ASP A 146 -12.08 13.10 12.41
N ALA A 147 -11.03 13.80 11.94
CA ALA A 147 -9.75 13.17 11.61
C ALA A 147 -9.06 12.54 12.83
N ALA A 148 -9.09 13.22 13.98
CA ALA A 148 -8.54 12.70 15.24
C ALA A 148 -9.30 11.42 15.67
N ARG A 149 -10.64 11.46 15.62
CA ARG A 149 -11.46 10.30 15.96
C ARG A 149 -11.25 9.14 14.99
N ALA A 150 -11.09 9.42 13.68
CA ALA A 150 -10.80 8.39 12.68
C ALA A 150 -9.42 7.75 12.92
N ALA A 151 -8.41 8.53 13.34
CA ALA A 151 -7.09 8.00 13.68
C ALA A 151 -7.13 7.00 14.85
N GLU A 152 -7.89 7.30 15.91
CA GLU A 152 -8.11 6.36 17.03
C GLU A 152 -8.74 5.04 16.56
N ILE A 153 -9.76 5.13 15.69
CA ILE A 153 -10.44 3.97 15.14
C ILE A 153 -9.49 3.14 14.28
N VAL A 154 -8.71 3.79 13.39
CA VAL A 154 -7.74 3.11 12.53
C VAL A 154 -6.65 2.42 13.35
N ALA A 155 -6.17 3.03 14.41
CA ALA A 155 -5.21 2.40 15.33
C ALA A 155 -5.78 1.13 15.96
N ALA A 156 -7.03 1.14 16.41
CA ALA A 156 -7.70 -0.02 16.99
C ALA A 156 -7.95 -1.15 15.94
N LEU A 157 -8.38 -0.78 14.73
CA LEU A 157 -8.56 -1.72 13.63
C LEU A 157 -7.23 -2.35 13.18
N GLY A 158 -6.18 -1.54 13.12
CA GLY A 158 -4.83 -2.00 12.78
C GLY A 158 -4.28 -2.97 13.82
N ALA A 159 -4.51 -2.73 15.11
CA ALA A 159 -4.12 -3.65 16.17
C ALA A 159 -4.85 -5.01 16.09
N ALA A 160 -6.07 -5.02 15.53
CA ALA A 160 -6.84 -6.24 15.28
C ALA A 160 -6.59 -6.86 13.88
N ASP A 161 -5.67 -6.29 13.09
CA ASP A 161 -5.35 -6.68 11.71
C ASP A 161 -6.58 -6.69 10.75
N VAL A 162 -7.54 -5.77 10.97
CA VAL A 162 -8.77 -5.70 10.16
C VAL A 162 -8.61 -4.79 8.94
N GLY A 163 -8.06 -3.58 9.14
CA GLY A 163 -7.95 -2.56 8.10
C GLY A 163 -7.12 -1.37 8.53
N GLN A 164 -6.97 -0.40 7.63
CA GLN A 164 -6.07 0.75 7.80
C GLN A 164 -6.72 2.09 7.39
N GLY A 165 -8.04 2.11 7.30
CA GLY A 165 -8.82 3.28 6.94
C GLY A 165 -10.16 3.36 7.66
N ALA A 166 -10.63 4.59 7.93
CA ALA A 166 -11.95 4.86 8.49
C ALA A 166 -12.52 6.18 7.97
N VAL A 167 -13.84 6.25 7.87
CA VAL A 167 -14.58 7.49 7.58
C VAL A 167 -15.34 7.89 8.84
N VAL A 168 -15.08 9.11 9.31
CA VAL A 168 -15.78 9.72 10.44
C VAL A 168 -16.42 11.02 9.97
N ALA A 169 -17.67 11.23 10.35
CA ALA A 169 -18.42 12.45 10.11
C ALA A 169 -19.22 12.81 11.35
N GLN A 170 -19.16 14.09 11.79
CA GLN A 170 -19.88 14.59 12.96
C GLN A 170 -19.57 13.78 14.24
N GLY A 171 -18.33 13.32 14.39
CA GLY A 171 -17.87 12.47 15.49
C GLY A 171 -18.28 10.99 15.38
N LEU A 172 -19.08 10.62 14.38
CA LEU A 172 -19.61 9.28 14.21
C LEU A 172 -18.81 8.50 13.15
N CYS A 173 -18.45 7.25 13.46
CA CYS A 173 -17.83 6.35 12.51
C CYS A 173 -18.86 5.88 11.49
N LEU A 174 -18.73 6.31 10.24
CA LEU A 174 -19.65 5.96 9.15
C LEU A 174 -19.22 4.68 8.42
N ALA A 175 -17.92 4.45 8.29
CA ALA A 175 -17.39 3.24 7.64
C ALA A 175 -15.96 2.95 8.13
N VAL A 176 -15.59 1.67 8.07
CA VAL A 176 -14.24 1.19 8.34
C VAL A 176 -13.75 0.32 7.18
N GLU A 177 -12.47 0.41 6.90
CA GLU A 177 -11.83 -0.45 5.90
C GLU A 177 -11.74 -1.88 6.41
N SER A 178 -12.03 -2.82 5.52
CA SER A 178 -11.90 -4.25 5.75
C SER A 178 -11.48 -4.93 4.44
N LEU A 179 -11.60 -6.25 4.34
CA LEU A 179 -11.16 -7.04 3.18
C LEU A 179 -11.55 -6.49 1.79
N PRO A 180 -12.74 -5.88 1.57
CA PRO A 180 -13.06 -5.27 0.28
C PRO A 180 -12.23 -4.02 -0.09
N GLY A 181 -11.48 -3.44 0.87
CA GLY A 181 -10.56 -2.33 0.66
C GLY A 181 -11.17 -0.93 0.71
N THR A 182 -10.31 0.07 0.49
CA THR A 182 -10.64 1.51 0.61
C THR A 182 -11.79 1.94 -0.31
N ASP A 183 -11.80 1.50 -1.56
CA ASP A 183 -12.80 1.95 -2.55
C ASP A 183 -14.22 1.50 -2.15
N ALA A 184 -14.36 0.26 -1.70
CA ALA A 184 -15.63 -0.27 -1.21
C ALA A 184 -16.10 0.45 0.05
N MET A 185 -15.19 0.77 0.97
CA MET A 185 -15.49 1.56 2.17
C MET A 185 -15.98 2.97 1.81
N LEU A 186 -15.32 3.67 0.90
CA LEU A 186 -15.72 5.01 0.47
C LEU A 186 -17.08 4.98 -0.24
N ALA A 187 -17.32 3.99 -1.11
CA ALA A 187 -18.63 3.80 -1.75
C ALA A 187 -19.73 3.54 -0.72
N PHE A 188 -19.47 2.69 0.28
CA PHE A 188 -20.40 2.43 1.39
C PHE A 188 -20.69 3.72 2.17
N ALA A 189 -19.67 4.49 2.54
CA ALA A 189 -19.83 5.75 3.25
C ALA A 189 -20.71 6.73 2.46
N GLY A 190 -20.48 6.87 1.16
CA GLY A 190 -21.30 7.71 0.27
C GLY A 190 -22.77 7.29 0.23
N ALA A 191 -23.03 5.98 0.10
CA ALA A 191 -24.38 5.43 0.04
C ALA A 191 -25.17 5.61 1.35
N HIS A 192 -24.51 5.73 2.50
CA HIS A 192 -25.14 5.78 3.82
C HIS A 192 -25.08 7.16 4.49
N ARG A 193 -24.65 8.22 3.80
CA ARG A 193 -24.58 9.58 4.37
C ARG A 193 -25.88 10.10 4.94
N ALA A 194 -27.01 9.71 4.40
CA ALA A 194 -28.31 10.17 4.84
C ALA A 194 -28.65 9.81 6.31
N ILE A 195 -27.89 8.89 6.92
CA ILE A 195 -28.06 8.53 8.33
C ILE A 195 -27.44 9.57 9.30
N LEU A 196 -26.59 10.49 8.80
CA LEU A 196 -25.95 11.49 9.63
C LEU A 196 -26.99 12.43 10.27
N PRO A 197 -26.81 12.81 11.56
CA PRO A 197 -27.80 13.59 12.30
C PRO A 197 -28.09 14.95 11.68
N GLU A 198 -27.08 15.62 11.14
CA GLU A 198 -27.17 16.98 10.57
C GLU A 198 -26.85 16.95 9.07
N PRO A 199 -27.86 17.04 8.18
CA PRO A 199 -27.64 17.04 6.74
C PRO A 199 -26.73 18.18 6.24
N ALA A 200 -26.75 19.34 6.88
CA ALA A 200 -25.89 20.49 6.60
C ALA A 200 -24.62 20.55 7.47
N GLY A 201 -24.39 19.54 8.31
CA GLY A 201 -23.24 19.46 9.22
C GLY A 201 -21.93 19.12 8.53
N ALA A 202 -20.91 18.82 9.32
CA ALA A 202 -19.59 18.43 8.83
C ALA A 202 -19.70 17.24 7.85
N ARG A 203 -19.03 17.39 6.69
CA ARG A 203 -19.09 16.39 5.62
C ARG A 203 -18.35 15.10 5.95
N GLY A 204 -17.42 15.16 6.91
CA GLY A 204 -16.62 14.03 7.35
C GLY A 204 -15.30 13.88 6.62
N VAL A 205 -14.44 13.08 7.23
CA VAL A 205 -13.05 12.87 6.81
C VAL A 205 -12.79 11.37 6.64
N PHE A 206 -12.12 11.01 5.55
CA PHE A 206 -11.45 9.72 5.43
C PHE A 206 -10.05 9.85 6.03
N TYR A 207 -9.70 8.96 6.97
CA TYR A 207 -8.35 8.85 7.52
C TYR A 207 -7.71 7.52 7.17
N LYS A 208 -6.41 7.55 6.81
CA LYS A 208 -5.64 6.35 6.48
C LYS A 208 -4.26 6.38 7.14
N ALA A 209 -3.83 5.26 7.71
CA ALA A 209 -2.52 5.09 8.31
C ALA A 209 -2.05 3.64 8.19
N PRO A 210 -0.73 3.36 8.25
CA PRO A 210 -0.24 1.97 8.32
C PRO A 210 -0.71 1.32 9.61
N LYS A 211 -0.83 0.00 9.59
CA LYS A 211 -1.14 -0.77 10.80
C LYS A 211 0.04 -0.71 11.78
N PRO A 212 -0.21 -0.71 13.10
CA PRO A 212 0.85 -0.81 14.09
C PRO A 212 1.70 -2.08 13.88
N GLY A 213 3.02 -1.91 13.84
CA GLY A 213 3.94 -3.04 13.67
C GLY A 213 4.07 -3.60 12.24
N GLN A 214 3.39 -3.01 11.26
CA GLN A 214 3.53 -3.34 9.85
C GLN A 214 4.95 -3.06 9.35
N ASP A 215 5.50 -3.96 8.54
CA ASP A 215 6.80 -3.72 7.89
C ASP A 215 6.62 -2.73 6.74
N ARG A 216 6.98 -1.48 6.99
CA ARG A 216 6.81 -0.35 6.05
C ARG A 216 7.64 -0.51 4.76
N ARG A 217 8.62 -1.43 4.73
CA ARG A 217 9.42 -1.70 3.54
C ARG A 217 8.63 -2.35 2.41
N VAL A 218 7.58 -3.11 2.75
CA VAL A 218 6.83 -3.91 1.77
C VAL A 218 5.35 -3.58 1.67
N ASP A 219 4.79 -2.93 2.69
CA ASP A 219 3.36 -2.66 2.75
C ASP A 219 3.09 -1.27 3.34
N LEU A 220 3.33 -0.23 2.54
CA LEU A 220 2.83 1.11 2.81
C LEU A 220 1.47 1.30 2.11
N PRO A 221 0.44 1.73 2.87
CA PRO A 221 -0.83 2.09 2.25
C PRO A 221 -0.66 3.26 1.28
N ALA A 222 -1.47 3.28 0.23
CA ALA A 222 -1.37 4.29 -0.82
C ALA A 222 -2.65 5.12 -0.94
N ILE A 223 -2.49 6.37 -1.35
CA ILE A 223 -3.54 7.30 -1.78
C ILE A 223 -3.14 7.82 -3.16
N GLY A 224 -4.12 7.95 -4.06
CA GLY A 224 -3.90 8.46 -5.41
C GLY A 224 -5.11 9.22 -5.93
N PRO A 225 -5.10 9.64 -7.21
CA PRO A 225 -6.18 10.43 -7.82
C PRO A 225 -7.55 9.73 -7.70
N GLN A 226 -7.60 8.40 -7.84
CA GLN A 226 -8.83 7.63 -7.70
C GLN A 226 -9.39 7.68 -6.28
N THR A 227 -8.53 7.64 -5.25
CA THR A 227 -8.96 7.77 -3.85
C THR A 227 -9.61 9.13 -3.61
N VAL A 228 -9.04 10.19 -4.18
CA VAL A 228 -9.61 11.54 -4.11
C VAL A 228 -10.97 11.59 -4.80
N ALA A 229 -11.09 11.03 -6.00
CA ALA A 229 -12.36 10.97 -6.73
C ALA A 229 -13.43 10.20 -5.94
N ASN A 230 -13.08 9.10 -5.33
CA ASN A 230 -14.00 8.29 -4.51
C ASN A 230 -14.40 9.04 -3.22
N ALA A 231 -13.50 9.75 -2.56
CA ALA A 231 -13.81 10.59 -1.40
C ALA A 231 -14.74 11.75 -1.75
N ALA A 232 -14.50 12.39 -2.90
CA ALA A 232 -15.37 13.44 -3.42
C ALA A 232 -16.77 12.91 -3.76
N ALA A 233 -16.85 11.76 -4.44
CA ALA A 233 -18.12 11.07 -4.75
C ALA A 233 -18.88 10.65 -3.47
N ALA A 234 -18.16 10.25 -2.42
CA ALA A 234 -18.73 10.00 -1.10
C ALA A 234 -19.15 11.29 -0.38
N GLY A 235 -18.91 12.46 -0.93
CA GLY A 235 -19.28 13.76 -0.38
C GLY A 235 -18.46 14.17 0.84
N LEU A 236 -17.25 13.64 1.02
CA LEU A 236 -16.38 13.95 2.16
C LEU A 236 -15.75 15.35 2.03
N ALA A 237 -15.37 15.94 3.15
CA ALA A 237 -14.66 17.21 3.21
C ALA A 237 -13.19 17.05 2.81
N GLY A 238 -12.59 15.90 3.17
CA GLY A 238 -11.18 15.68 2.91
C GLY A 238 -10.68 14.30 3.26
N ILE A 239 -9.39 14.14 2.96
CA ILE A 239 -8.60 12.98 3.30
C ILE A 239 -7.47 13.44 4.22
N ALA A 240 -7.40 12.86 5.41
CA ALA A 240 -6.26 12.98 6.29
C ALA A 240 -5.51 11.64 6.35
N PHE A 241 -4.21 11.67 6.59
CA PHE A 241 -3.39 10.46 6.66
C PHE A 241 -2.14 10.67 7.52
N GLU A 242 -1.53 9.58 7.97
CA GLU A 242 -0.30 9.65 8.76
C GLU A 242 0.86 10.16 7.90
N ALA A 243 1.51 11.23 8.34
CA ALA A 243 2.71 11.77 7.71
C ALA A 243 3.84 10.74 7.78
N GLY A 244 4.54 10.53 6.66
CA GLY A 244 5.58 9.51 6.58
C GLY A 244 5.08 8.06 6.56
N GLY A 245 3.75 7.85 6.59
CA GLY A 245 3.15 6.51 6.64
C GLY A 245 2.35 6.12 5.39
N ILE A 246 2.28 6.98 4.39
CA ILE A 246 1.45 6.78 3.20
C ILE A 246 2.25 7.07 1.93
N LEU A 247 2.05 6.26 0.89
CA LEU A 247 2.50 6.56 -0.46
C LEU A 247 1.45 7.43 -1.16
N LEU A 248 1.84 8.63 -1.57
CA LEU A 248 1.02 9.51 -2.38
C LEU A 248 1.39 9.29 -3.86
N LEU A 249 0.58 8.46 -4.54
CA LEU A 249 0.78 8.10 -5.94
C LEU A 249 0.41 9.28 -6.83
N ASP A 250 1.15 9.47 -7.95
CA ASP A 250 0.91 10.56 -8.91
C ASP A 250 0.67 11.90 -8.20
N ARG A 251 1.64 12.28 -7.34
CA ARG A 251 1.50 13.37 -6.35
C ARG A 251 0.88 14.64 -6.92
N GLU A 252 1.37 15.12 -8.05
CA GLU A 252 0.86 16.38 -8.67
C GLU A 252 -0.59 16.22 -9.13
N GLU A 253 -0.92 15.10 -9.76
CA GLU A 253 -2.27 14.82 -10.23
C GLU A 253 -3.23 14.61 -9.04
N THR A 254 -2.77 13.93 -7.97
CA THR A 254 -3.57 13.72 -6.75
C THR A 254 -3.90 15.05 -6.06
N ILE A 255 -2.93 15.95 -5.93
CA ILE A 255 -3.13 17.27 -5.35
C ILE A 255 -4.11 18.08 -6.23
N LYS A 256 -3.88 18.13 -7.54
CA LYS A 256 -4.76 18.83 -8.49
C LYS A 256 -6.19 18.27 -8.48
N ALA A 257 -6.34 16.95 -8.40
CA ALA A 257 -7.66 16.32 -8.28
C ALA A 257 -8.37 16.75 -6.99
N ALA A 258 -7.66 16.84 -5.87
CA ALA A 258 -8.20 17.29 -4.60
C ALA A 258 -8.64 18.76 -4.64
N GLU A 259 -7.82 19.65 -5.20
CA GLU A 259 -8.15 21.07 -5.38
C GLU A 259 -9.40 21.24 -6.24
N ASN A 260 -9.46 20.54 -7.39
CA ASN A 260 -10.60 20.60 -8.30
C ASN A 260 -11.90 20.07 -7.68
N ALA A 261 -11.80 19.07 -6.82
CA ALA A 261 -12.95 18.47 -6.14
C ALA A 261 -13.36 19.21 -4.85
N GLY A 262 -12.58 20.19 -4.38
CA GLY A 262 -12.79 20.85 -3.10
C GLY A 262 -12.67 19.87 -1.90
N VAL A 263 -11.74 18.91 -2.01
CA VAL A 263 -11.39 17.92 -0.99
C VAL A 263 -10.02 18.28 -0.43
N PHE A 264 -9.89 18.49 0.88
CA PHE A 264 -8.57 18.74 1.44
C PHE A 264 -7.71 17.47 1.49
N LEU A 265 -6.39 17.63 1.37
CA LEU A 265 -5.39 16.60 1.63
C LEU A 265 -4.46 17.04 2.76
N TRP A 266 -4.43 16.26 3.82
CA TRP A 266 -3.68 16.59 5.03
C TRP A 266 -2.84 15.41 5.52
N ALA A 267 -1.50 15.56 5.42
CA ALA A 267 -0.54 14.69 6.10
C ALA A 267 -0.45 15.12 7.57
N ARG A 268 -1.06 14.38 8.46
CA ARG A 268 -1.16 14.67 9.88
C ARG A 268 -0.01 14.01 10.64
N GLU A 269 0.58 14.71 11.60
CA GLU A 269 1.49 14.09 12.57
C GLU A 269 0.74 13.00 13.37
N ALA A 270 1.48 11.93 13.71
CA ALA A 270 0.95 10.76 14.41
C ALA A 270 0.47 11.07 15.84
#